data_fd41699c8ee64b06328477de6d9bcd59
#
_entry.id   fd41699c8ee64b06328477de6d9bcd59
#
_cell.length_a   1.000
_cell.length_b   1.000
_cell.length_c   1.000
_cell.angle_alpha   90.00
_cell.angle_beta   90.00
_cell.angle_gamma   90.00
#
_symmetry.space_group_name_H-M   'P 1'
#
loop_
_entity.id
_entity.type
_entity.pdbx_description
1 polymer ?
#
loop_
_entity_poly.entity_id
_entity_poly.type
_entity_poly.pdbx_seq_one_letter_code
_entity_poly.pdbx_strand_id
1 'polypeptide(L)'
;MFLDRYPKSAYVEAVDVGLTNAYLAKQDVKDFYATADRALALNPNEVDVLTTYGWVIPHDFDPTAPDAAQQLARAEGYEKRAIDLLGKMKKSDGETDEQFASSKAQELQQAHSAMGLICFRRGDYADSAQELQLSTQATSGVDETDLFVLGLDLHNMKRHADAASVFARCSQVAGPLQDRCKQSADQEKKLASGSM
;
A
#
# COMPACT_ATOMS: atom_id res chain seq x y z
N MET A 1 30.28 7.28 -7.46
CA MET A 1 29.22 7.30 -6.42
C MET A 1 29.78 6.80 -5.09
N PHE A 2 29.01 6.94 -3.97
CA PHE A 2 29.47 6.45 -2.64
C PHE A 2 29.69 4.92 -2.66
N LEU A 3 28.74 4.17 -3.19
CA LEU A 3 28.80 2.70 -3.27
C LEU A 3 30.00 2.17 -4.07
N ASP A 4 30.42 2.88 -5.11
CA ASP A 4 31.59 2.51 -5.92
C ASP A 4 32.89 2.68 -5.15
N ARG A 5 32.96 3.72 -4.30
CA ARG A 5 34.13 4.05 -3.50
C ARG A 5 34.23 3.25 -2.21
N TYR A 6 33.07 2.93 -1.62
CA TYR A 6 33.01 2.34 -0.28
C TYR A 6 32.03 1.15 -0.22
N PRO A 7 32.21 0.09 -1.06
CA PRO A 7 31.25 -1.03 -1.17
C PRO A 7 31.16 -1.88 0.09
N LYS A 8 32.09 -1.73 1.03
CA LYS A 8 32.12 -2.46 2.32
C LYS A 8 31.85 -1.56 3.53
N SER A 9 31.36 -0.35 3.30
CA SER A 9 31.02 0.58 4.39
C SER A 9 29.81 0.06 5.18
N ALA A 10 29.80 0.27 6.49
CA ALA A 10 28.65 0.01 7.35
C ALA A 10 27.40 0.86 6.97
N TYR A 11 27.58 1.87 6.13
CA TYR A 11 26.49 2.74 5.66
C TYR A 11 25.87 2.31 4.33
N VAL A 12 26.30 1.20 3.73
CA VAL A 12 25.79 0.75 2.40
C VAL A 12 24.30 0.51 2.47
N GLU A 13 23.82 -0.21 3.50
CA GLU A 13 22.40 -0.47 3.73
C GLU A 13 21.60 0.84 3.81
N ALA A 14 21.98 1.76 4.70
CA ALA A 14 21.27 3.04 4.86
C ALA A 14 21.27 3.88 3.57
N VAL A 15 22.33 3.78 2.76
CA VAL A 15 22.39 4.45 1.44
C VAL A 15 21.42 3.80 0.46
N ASP A 16 21.33 2.46 0.40
CA ASP A 16 20.40 1.78 -0.50
C ASP A 16 18.94 2.03 -0.10
N VAL A 17 18.61 2.05 1.19
CA VAL A 17 17.28 2.45 1.69
C VAL A 17 16.96 3.89 1.27
N GLY A 18 17.87 4.83 1.50
CA GLY A 18 17.69 6.24 1.10
C GLY A 18 17.56 6.43 -0.42
N LEU A 19 18.29 5.64 -1.22
CA LEU A 19 18.15 5.65 -2.68
C LEU A 19 16.82 5.07 -3.15
N THR A 20 16.33 4.01 -2.51
CA THR A 20 15.01 3.42 -2.80
C THR A 20 13.92 4.47 -2.67
N ASN A 21 13.88 5.19 -1.55
CA ASN A 21 12.90 6.26 -1.32
C ASN A 21 13.08 7.45 -2.29
N ALA A 22 14.32 7.80 -2.61
CA ALA A 22 14.61 8.88 -3.56
C ALA A 22 14.17 8.54 -5.00
N TYR A 23 14.34 7.31 -5.45
CA TYR A 23 13.91 6.87 -6.78
C TYR A 23 12.38 6.74 -6.84
N LEU A 24 11.72 6.29 -5.78
CA LEU A 24 10.26 6.31 -5.70
C LEU A 24 9.72 7.74 -5.83
N ALA A 25 10.27 8.69 -5.07
CA ALA A 25 9.86 10.10 -5.15
C ALA A 25 10.08 10.73 -6.54
N LYS A 26 11.05 10.22 -7.30
CA LYS A 26 11.31 10.61 -8.71
C LYS A 26 10.48 9.83 -9.72
N GLN A 27 9.70 8.86 -9.29
CA GLN A 27 8.97 7.93 -10.17
C GLN A 27 9.91 7.14 -11.12
N ASP A 28 11.15 6.92 -10.70
CA ASP A 28 12.11 6.08 -11.40
C ASP A 28 11.97 4.64 -10.93
N VAL A 29 10.96 3.97 -11.47
CA VAL A 29 10.56 2.61 -11.06
C VAL A 29 11.69 1.60 -11.26
N LYS A 30 12.49 1.73 -12.33
CA LYS A 30 13.59 0.82 -12.63
C LYS A 30 14.68 0.87 -11.55
N ASP A 31 15.15 2.06 -11.23
CA ASP A 31 16.21 2.24 -10.24
C ASP A 31 15.67 2.02 -8.82
N PHE A 32 14.38 2.28 -8.57
CA PHE A 32 13.67 1.89 -7.35
C PHE A 32 13.79 0.38 -7.11
N TYR A 33 13.37 -0.47 -8.05
CA TYR A 33 13.45 -1.92 -7.90
C TYR A 33 14.88 -2.41 -7.68
N ALA A 34 15.84 -1.88 -8.43
CA ALA A 34 17.24 -2.26 -8.30
C ALA A 34 17.84 -1.90 -6.93
N THR A 35 17.46 -0.75 -6.35
CA THR A 35 17.92 -0.33 -5.01
C THR A 35 17.22 -1.09 -3.90
N ALA A 36 15.92 -1.33 -4.01
CA ALA A 36 15.15 -2.11 -3.05
C ALA A 36 15.64 -3.57 -2.97
N ASP A 37 15.91 -4.21 -4.11
CA ASP A 37 16.48 -5.56 -4.15
C ASP A 37 17.85 -5.62 -3.43
N ARG A 38 18.72 -4.61 -3.60
CA ARG A 38 20.00 -4.55 -2.89
C ARG A 38 19.83 -4.32 -1.39
N ALA A 39 18.94 -3.41 -1.00
CA ALA A 39 18.66 -3.14 0.40
C ALA A 39 18.15 -4.41 1.11
N LEU A 40 17.19 -5.13 0.52
CA LEU A 40 16.66 -6.38 1.07
C LEU A 40 17.65 -7.54 1.01
N ALA A 41 18.62 -7.53 0.10
CA ALA A 41 19.71 -8.50 0.09
C ALA A 41 20.68 -8.28 1.27
N LEU A 42 20.86 -7.03 1.72
CA LEU A 42 21.67 -6.69 2.89
C LEU A 42 20.91 -6.91 4.20
N ASN A 43 19.69 -6.40 4.26
CA ASN A 43 18.79 -6.55 5.41
C ASN A 43 17.40 -7.02 4.95
N PRO A 44 17.14 -8.32 4.96
CA PRO A 44 15.83 -8.85 4.58
C PRO A 44 14.68 -8.44 5.49
N ASN A 45 14.95 -7.78 6.61
CA ASN A 45 13.98 -7.32 7.60
C ASN A 45 13.84 -5.78 7.63
N GLU A 46 14.32 -5.08 6.61
CA GLU A 46 14.18 -3.63 6.51
C GLU A 46 12.70 -3.29 6.21
N VAL A 47 11.98 -2.86 7.25
CA VAL A 47 10.51 -2.71 7.20
C VAL A 47 10.11 -1.65 6.20
N ASP A 48 10.76 -0.47 6.19
CA ASP A 48 10.49 0.63 5.26
C ASP A 48 10.61 0.17 3.79
N VAL A 49 11.61 -0.64 3.48
CA VAL A 49 11.79 -1.17 2.12
C VAL A 49 10.76 -2.26 1.82
N LEU A 50 10.43 -3.13 2.78
CA LEU A 50 9.42 -4.17 2.59
C LEU A 50 8.05 -3.57 2.27
N THR A 51 7.57 -2.61 3.08
CA THR A 51 6.28 -1.94 2.90
C THR A 51 6.25 -1.13 1.61
N THR A 52 7.31 -0.39 1.32
CA THR A 52 7.38 0.43 0.10
C THR A 52 7.44 -0.43 -1.17
N TYR A 53 8.24 -1.48 -1.16
CA TYR A 53 8.38 -2.39 -2.31
C TYR A 53 7.08 -3.15 -2.57
N GLY A 54 6.48 -3.72 -1.51
CA GLY A 54 5.22 -4.43 -1.59
C GLY A 54 4.07 -3.53 -2.05
N TRP A 55 4.09 -2.24 -1.66
CA TRP A 55 3.10 -1.25 -2.08
C TRP A 55 3.26 -0.84 -3.57
N VAL A 56 4.48 -0.67 -4.06
CA VAL A 56 4.73 -0.26 -5.46
C VAL A 56 4.26 -1.32 -6.45
N ILE A 57 4.50 -2.60 -6.18
CA ILE A 57 4.17 -3.69 -7.13
C ILE A 57 2.69 -3.69 -7.54
N PRO A 58 1.67 -3.68 -6.65
CA PRO A 58 0.27 -3.67 -7.09
C PRO A 58 -0.17 -2.36 -7.73
N HIS A 59 0.53 -1.25 -7.52
CA HIS A 59 0.27 0.03 -8.18
C HIS A 59 0.80 0.06 -9.61
N ASP A 60 1.97 -0.52 -9.86
CA ASP A 60 2.62 -0.61 -11.19
C ASP A 60 2.27 -1.94 -11.91
N PHE A 61 1.18 -2.59 -11.51
CA PHE A 61 0.81 -3.93 -11.93
C PHE A 61 0.29 -4.00 -13.37
N ASP A 62 0.97 -4.79 -14.20
CA ASP A 62 0.49 -5.20 -15.52
C ASP A 62 -0.06 -6.63 -15.49
N PRO A 63 -1.40 -6.83 -15.60
CA PRO A 63 -2.00 -8.16 -15.58
C PRO A 63 -1.62 -9.03 -16.80
N THR A 64 -1.04 -8.43 -17.85
CA THR A 64 -0.61 -9.15 -19.06
C THR A 64 0.84 -9.62 -18.99
N ALA A 65 1.59 -9.19 -17.96
CA ALA A 65 2.98 -9.61 -17.79
C ALA A 65 3.08 -11.12 -17.52
N PRO A 66 4.05 -11.83 -18.12
CA PRO A 66 4.19 -13.28 -17.95
C PRO A 66 4.39 -13.72 -16.49
N ASP A 67 4.92 -12.85 -15.66
CA ASP A 67 5.21 -13.07 -14.23
C ASP A 67 4.25 -12.32 -13.30
N ALA A 68 3.12 -11.81 -13.81
CA ALA A 68 2.16 -11.02 -13.03
C ALA A 68 1.76 -11.68 -11.69
N ALA A 69 1.41 -12.96 -11.72
CA ALA A 69 1.05 -13.69 -10.51
C ALA A 69 2.22 -13.82 -9.52
N GLN A 70 3.44 -13.96 -10.01
CA GLN A 70 4.64 -14.04 -9.19
C GLN A 70 4.98 -12.69 -8.57
N GLN A 71 4.78 -11.59 -9.28
CA GLN A 71 4.95 -10.23 -8.75
C GLN A 71 4.01 -9.99 -7.58
N LEU A 72 2.71 -10.30 -7.72
CA LEU A 72 1.74 -10.17 -6.62
C LEU A 72 2.07 -11.09 -5.43
N ALA A 73 2.54 -12.31 -5.68
CA ALA A 73 2.96 -13.22 -4.60
C ALA A 73 4.20 -12.70 -3.87
N ARG A 74 5.14 -12.07 -4.57
CA ARG A 74 6.32 -11.42 -3.98
C ARG A 74 5.92 -10.23 -3.11
N ALA A 75 5.04 -9.36 -3.61
CA ALA A 75 4.51 -8.23 -2.86
C ALA A 75 3.82 -8.68 -1.56
N GLU A 76 2.94 -9.68 -1.66
CA GLU A 76 2.26 -10.27 -0.50
C GLU A 76 3.25 -10.81 0.54
N GLY A 77 4.32 -11.47 0.10
CA GLY A 77 5.37 -11.97 0.97
C GLY A 77 6.09 -10.85 1.73
N TYR A 78 6.34 -9.73 1.07
CA TYR A 78 6.95 -8.55 1.70
C TYR A 78 6.02 -7.94 2.74
N GLU A 79 4.75 -7.74 2.42
CA GLU A 79 3.79 -7.12 3.33
C GLU A 79 3.49 -7.99 4.55
N LYS A 80 3.29 -9.30 4.37
CA LYS A 80 3.13 -10.23 5.50
C LYS A 80 4.32 -10.19 6.45
N ARG A 81 5.53 -10.11 5.88
CA ARG A 81 6.76 -10.00 6.68
C ARG A 81 6.83 -8.66 7.41
N ALA A 82 6.51 -7.56 6.74
CA ALA A 82 6.48 -6.23 7.34
C ALA A 82 5.49 -6.17 8.51
N ILE A 83 4.27 -6.66 8.33
CA ILE A 83 3.24 -6.70 9.37
C ILE A 83 3.70 -7.52 10.58
N ASP A 84 4.32 -8.70 10.36
CA ASP A 84 4.87 -9.52 11.44
C ASP A 84 5.99 -8.80 12.21
N LEU A 85 6.91 -8.15 11.49
CA LEU A 85 7.99 -7.37 12.09
C LEU A 85 7.46 -6.16 12.88
N LEU A 86 6.51 -5.42 12.31
CA LEU A 86 5.84 -4.30 12.97
C LEU A 86 5.10 -4.75 14.23
N GLY A 87 4.48 -5.95 14.21
CA GLY A 87 3.84 -6.55 15.38
C GLY A 87 4.80 -6.75 16.54
N LYS A 88 6.06 -7.06 16.26
CA LYS A 88 7.13 -7.35 17.24
C LYS A 88 8.04 -6.17 17.53
N MET A 89 7.89 -5.06 16.78
CA MET A 89 8.75 -3.88 16.88
C MET A 89 8.66 -3.26 18.28
N LYS A 90 9.81 -2.89 18.81
CA LYS A 90 9.93 -2.18 20.06
C LYS A 90 10.42 -0.76 19.80
N LYS A 91 9.99 0.15 20.65
CA LYS A 91 10.40 1.54 20.61
C LYS A 91 11.92 1.66 20.78
N SER A 92 12.54 2.51 19.96
CA SER A 92 13.96 2.81 20.03
C SER A 92 14.30 3.72 21.21
N ASP A 93 15.56 3.66 21.66
CA ASP A 93 16.06 4.58 22.69
C ASP A 93 16.01 6.03 22.17
N GLY A 94 15.41 6.92 22.98
CA GLY A 94 15.25 8.34 22.61
C GLY A 94 14.01 8.69 21.79
N GLU A 95 13.26 7.70 21.31
CA GLU A 95 11.97 7.90 20.65
C GLU A 95 10.84 8.08 21.68
N THR A 96 9.88 8.98 21.42
CA THR A 96 8.69 9.11 22.28
C THR A 96 7.65 8.03 21.96
N ASP A 97 6.76 7.73 22.88
CA ASP A 97 5.68 6.75 22.66
C ASP A 97 4.76 7.20 21.51
N GLU A 98 4.53 8.50 21.36
CA GLU A 98 3.72 9.08 20.30
C GLU A 98 4.40 8.96 18.93
N GLN A 99 5.70 9.24 18.84
CA GLN A 99 6.48 9.07 17.60
C GLN A 99 6.46 7.60 17.15
N PHE A 100 6.77 6.68 18.07
CA PHE A 100 6.74 5.25 17.79
C PHE A 100 5.37 4.76 17.33
N ALA A 101 4.30 5.17 18.04
CA ALA A 101 2.95 4.77 17.67
C ALA A 101 2.54 5.34 16.30
N SER A 102 2.93 6.59 16.00
CA SER A 102 2.62 7.23 14.73
C SER A 102 3.36 6.58 13.55
N SER A 103 4.68 6.37 13.66
CA SER A 103 5.46 5.72 12.60
C SER A 103 4.99 4.29 12.33
N LYS A 104 4.78 3.52 13.39
CA LYS A 104 4.25 2.15 13.27
C LYS A 104 2.85 2.11 12.64
N ALA A 105 1.97 3.07 12.98
CA ALA A 105 0.63 3.15 12.40
C ALA A 105 0.68 3.49 10.90
N GLN A 106 1.59 4.36 10.47
CA GLN A 106 1.78 4.68 9.06
C GLN A 106 2.27 3.49 8.24
N GLU A 107 3.27 2.76 8.76
CA GLU A 107 3.77 1.54 8.11
C GLU A 107 2.69 0.45 8.01
N LEU A 108 1.91 0.24 9.07
CA LEU A 108 0.79 -0.70 9.05
C LEU A 108 -0.30 -0.28 8.07
N GLN A 109 -0.61 1.02 7.99
CA GLN A 109 -1.56 1.54 7.01
C GLN A 109 -1.10 1.25 5.58
N GLN A 110 0.16 1.51 5.26
CA GLN A 110 0.74 1.24 3.94
C GLN A 110 0.71 -0.26 3.62
N ALA A 111 1.10 -1.11 4.58
CA ALA A 111 1.07 -2.56 4.40
C ALA A 111 -0.34 -3.10 4.15
N HIS A 112 -1.35 -2.62 4.90
CA HIS A 112 -2.75 -3.01 4.68
C HIS A 112 -3.30 -2.47 3.35
N SER A 113 -2.94 -1.25 2.93
CA SER A 113 -3.25 -0.71 1.60
C SER A 113 -2.72 -1.64 0.49
N ALA A 114 -1.45 -1.98 0.55
CA ALA A 114 -0.82 -2.90 -0.42
C ALA A 114 -1.49 -4.27 -0.45
N MET A 115 -1.74 -4.88 0.72
CA MET A 115 -2.45 -6.17 0.82
C MET A 115 -3.83 -6.11 0.19
N GLY A 116 -4.59 -5.05 0.44
CA GLY A 116 -5.89 -4.84 -0.18
C GLY A 116 -5.80 -4.77 -1.70
N LEU A 117 -4.87 -3.98 -2.23
CA LEU A 117 -4.67 -3.89 -3.68
C LEU A 117 -4.24 -5.22 -4.31
N ILE A 118 -3.38 -5.99 -3.64
CA ILE A 118 -2.97 -7.33 -4.09
C ILE A 118 -4.19 -8.26 -4.19
N CYS A 119 -5.03 -8.30 -3.15
CA CYS A 119 -6.25 -9.09 -3.15
C CYS A 119 -7.23 -8.62 -4.23
N PHE A 120 -7.42 -7.31 -4.41
CA PHE A 120 -8.23 -6.74 -5.48
C PHE A 120 -7.76 -7.19 -6.87
N ARG A 121 -6.44 -7.13 -7.14
CA ARG A 121 -5.84 -7.56 -8.41
C ARG A 121 -6.06 -9.04 -8.70
N ARG A 122 -6.24 -9.87 -7.67
CA ARG A 122 -6.57 -11.31 -7.79
C ARG A 122 -8.06 -11.57 -7.93
N GLY A 123 -8.90 -10.60 -7.64
CA GLY A 123 -10.36 -10.76 -7.59
C GLY A 123 -10.88 -11.26 -6.24
N ASP A 124 -10.05 -11.29 -5.21
CA ASP A 124 -10.37 -11.71 -3.84
C ASP A 124 -11.00 -10.53 -3.07
N TYR A 125 -12.17 -10.07 -3.54
CA TYR A 125 -12.81 -8.83 -3.10
C TYR A 125 -13.14 -8.80 -1.60
N ALA A 126 -13.41 -9.95 -0.98
CA ALA A 126 -13.73 -10.03 0.44
C ALA A 126 -12.47 -9.73 1.30
N ASP A 127 -11.35 -10.36 0.96
CA ASP A 127 -10.07 -10.15 1.65
C ASP A 127 -9.53 -8.75 1.37
N SER A 128 -9.66 -8.26 0.11
CA SER A 128 -9.33 -6.89 -0.25
C SER A 128 -10.09 -5.89 0.61
N ALA A 129 -11.42 -6.05 0.75
CA ALA A 129 -12.23 -5.16 1.55
C ALA A 129 -11.82 -5.16 3.05
N GLN A 130 -11.41 -6.29 3.61
CA GLN A 130 -10.94 -6.36 5.00
C GLN A 130 -9.64 -5.56 5.19
N GLU A 131 -8.67 -5.77 4.30
CA GLU A 131 -7.38 -5.08 4.35
C GLU A 131 -7.55 -3.56 4.13
N LEU A 132 -8.34 -3.15 3.13
CA LEU A 132 -8.59 -1.74 2.85
C LEU A 132 -9.43 -1.06 3.95
N GLN A 133 -10.27 -1.79 4.68
CA GLN A 133 -10.92 -1.25 5.86
C GLN A 133 -9.89 -0.91 6.95
N LEU A 134 -8.89 -1.75 7.18
CA LEU A 134 -7.80 -1.48 8.14
C LEU A 134 -6.99 -0.26 7.70
N SER A 135 -6.59 -0.18 6.42
CA SER A 135 -5.88 0.98 5.89
C SER A 135 -6.69 2.29 6.04
N THR A 136 -7.98 2.27 5.72
CA THR A 136 -8.83 3.48 5.73
C THR A 136 -9.37 3.88 7.11
N GLN A 137 -9.10 3.11 8.17
CA GLN A 137 -9.39 3.47 9.57
C GLN A 137 -8.26 4.30 10.21
N ALA A 138 -7.09 4.37 9.58
CA ALA A 138 -5.98 5.14 10.10
C ALA A 138 -6.32 6.63 10.24
N THR A 139 -5.79 7.24 11.29
CA THR A 139 -6.05 8.65 11.64
C THR A 139 -5.23 9.66 10.81
N SER A 140 -4.21 9.20 10.12
CA SER A 140 -3.32 10.01 9.29
C SER A 140 -3.67 9.83 7.81
N GLY A 141 -4.41 10.77 7.24
CA GLY A 141 -4.63 10.90 5.80
C GLY A 141 -5.15 9.60 5.12
N VAL A 142 -6.44 9.55 4.85
CA VAL A 142 -7.03 8.41 4.13
C VAL A 142 -6.69 8.56 2.64
N ASP A 143 -6.10 7.52 2.03
CA ASP A 143 -5.84 7.48 0.59
C ASP A 143 -7.17 7.34 -0.17
N GLU A 144 -7.37 8.21 -1.16
CA GLU A 144 -8.57 8.15 -2.01
C GLU A 144 -8.62 6.87 -2.86
N THR A 145 -7.46 6.32 -3.23
CA THR A 145 -7.35 5.07 -3.99
C THR A 145 -7.86 3.91 -3.17
N ASP A 146 -7.48 3.82 -1.89
CA ASP A 146 -7.94 2.77 -0.99
C ASP A 146 -9.46 2.81 -0.81
N LEU A 147 -10.02 4.01 -0.61
CA LEU A 147 -11.48 4.18 -0.53
C LEU A 147 -12.18 3.82 -1.83
N PHE A 148 -11.59 4.20 -2.97
CA PHE A 148 -12.16 3.89 -4.26
C PHE A 148 -12.18 2.39 -4.53
N VAL A 149 -11.07 1.70 -4.27
CA VAL A 149 -10.97 0.25 -4.44
C VAL A 149 -11.88 -0.50 -3.47
N LEU A 150 -11.96 -0.07 -2.19
CA LEU A 150 -12.90 -0.62 -1.22
C LEU A 150 -14.36 -0.49 -1.70
N GLY A 151 -14.72 0.64 -2.31
CA GLY A 151 -16.03 0.81 -2.93
C GLY A 151 -16.28 -0.17 -4.08
N LEU A 152 -15.25 -0.43 -4.91
CA LEU A 152 -15.33 -1.43 -5.99
C LEU A 152 -15.46 -2.86 -5.44
N ASP A 153 -14.75 -3.21 -4.37
CA ASP A 153 -14.90 -4.52 -3.71
C ASP A 153 -16.33 -4.75 -3.25
N LEU A 154 -16.89 -3.78 -2.55
CA LEU A 154 -18.27 -3.83 -2.06
C LEU A 154 -19.29 -3.91 -3.20
N HIS A 155 -19.05 -3.21 -4.32
CA HIS A 155 -19.83 -3.34 -5.55
C HIS A 155 -19.78 -4.77 -6.09
N ASN A 156 -18.59 -5.35 -6.24
CA ASN A 156 -18.41 -6.72 -6.74
C ASN A 156 -19.09 -7.76 -5.82
N MET A 157 -19.10 -7.49 -4.51
CA MET A 157 -19.79 -8.30 -3.50
C MET A 157 -21.32 -8.04 -3.46
N LYS A 158 -21.87 -7.18 -4.34
CA LYS A 158 -23.28 -6.77 -4.39
C LYS A 158 -23.75 -6.03 -3.11
N ARG A 159 -22.85 -5.46 -2.35
CA ARG A 159 -23.13 -4.68 -1.15
C ARG A 159 -23.31 -3.19 -1.51
N HIS A 160 -24.30 -2.92 -2.35
CA HIS A 160 -24.50 -1.60 -2.99
C HIS A 160 -24.69 -0.45 -1.99
N ALA A 161 -25.39 -0.66 -0.88
CA ALA A 161 -25.57 0.38 0.14
C ALA A 161 -24.25 0.75 0.83
N ASP A 162 -23.41 -0.25 1.12
CA ASP A 162 -22.09 -0.05 1.72
C ASP A 162 -21.14 0.61 0.72
N ALA A 163 -21.15 0.17 -0.54
CA ALA A 163 -20.39 0.76 -1.62
C ALA A 163 -20.71 2.24 -1.80
N ALA A 164 -22.00 2.60 -1.80
CA ALA A 164 -22.45 3.99 -1.88
C ALA A 164 -21.89 4.85 -0.73
N SER A 165 -21.86 4.30 0.48
CA SER A 165 -21.31 4.98 1.66
C SER A 165 -19.81 5.22 1.54
N VAL A 166 -19.05 4.20 1.09
CA VAL A 166 -17.60 4.30 0.92
C VAL A 166 -17.24 5.27 -0.20
N PHE A 167 -17.90 5.19 -1.35
CA PHE A 167 -17.68 6.16 -2.43
C PHE A 167 -18.06 7.59 -2.04
N ALA A 168 -19.08 7.77 -1.18
CA ALA A 168 -19.40 9.09 -0.65
C ALA A 168 -18.28 9.63 0.25
N ARG A 169 -17.64 8.80 1.08
CA ARG A 169 -16.43 9.19 1.84
C ARG A 169 -15.28 9.55 0.90
N CYS A 170 -15.02 8.71 -0.10
CA CYS A 170 -14.01 8.96 -1.11
C CYS A 170 -14.19 10.33 -1.78
N SER A 171 -15.42 10.72 -2.10
CA SER A 171 -15.73 12.01 -2.74
C SER A 171 -15.45 13.24 -1.86
N GLN A 172 -15.17 13.05 -0.56
CA GLN A 172 -14.77 14.13 0.35
C GLN A 172 -13.23 14.30 0.40
N VAL A 173 -12.48 13.36 -0.12
CA VAL A 173 -11.02 13.44 -0.22
C VAL A 173 -10.68 14.23 -1.48
N ALA A 174 -9.88 15.28 -1.34
CA ALA A 174 -9.44 16.06 -2.48
C ALA A 174 -8.39 15.30 -3.29
N GLY A 175 -8.66 15.04 -4.56
CA GLY A 175 -7.75 14.31 -5.43
C GLY A 175 -8.36 13.97 -6.79
N PRO A 176 -7.61 13.28 -7.66
CA PRO A 176 -8.03 12.96 -9.03
C PRO A 176 -9.23 12.01 -9.10
N LEU A 177 -9.55 11.25 -8.04
CA LEU A 177 -10.68 10.32 -8.01
C LEU A 177 -11.96 10.95 -7.45
N GLN A 178 -11.93 12.17 -6.91
CA GLN A 178 -13.06 12.80 -6.23
C GLN A 178 -14.37 12.76 -7.04
N ASP A 179 -14.34 13.21 -8.30
CA ASP A 179 -15.53 13.23 -9.17
C ASP A 179 -16.00 11.82 -9.52
N ARG A 180 -15.06 10.91 -9.73
CA ARG A 180 -15.37 9.49 -10.01
C ARG A 180 -16.02 8.83 -8.79
N CYS A 181 -15.53 9.10 -7.59
CA CYS A 181 -16.14 8.64 -6.35
C CYS A 181 -17.58 9.14 -6.21
N LYS A 182 -17.83 10.43 -6.51
CA LYS A 182 -19.19 11.00 -6.47
C LYS A 182 -20.14 10.31 -7.43
N GLN A 183 -19.71 10.11 -8.68
CA GLN A 183 -20.49 9.40 -9.69
C GLN A 183 -20.82 7.95 -9.27
N SER A 184 -19.79 7.24 -8.76
CA SER A 184 -19.95 5.87 -8.26
C SER A 184 -20.92 5.80 -7.08
N ALA A 185 -20.85 6.74 -6.12
CA ALA A 185 -21.78 6.81 -5.00
C ALA A 185 -23.23 6.94 -5.46
N ASP A 186 -23.49 7.78 -6.48
CA ASP A 186 -24.84 7.99 -7.00
C ASP A 186 -25.36 6.78 -7.79
N GLN A 187 -24.49 6.05 -8.49
CA GLN A 187 -24.82 4.80 -9.15
C GLN A 187 -25.19 3.71 -8.12
N GLU A 188 -24.36 3.55 -7.09
CA GLU A 188 -24.59 2.54 -6.05
C GLU A 188 -25.87 2.80 -5.25
N LYS A 189 -26.24 4.06 -4.99
CA LYS A 189 -27.53 4.42 -4.37
C LYS A 189 -28.72 3.94 -5.21
N LYS A 190 -28.64 4.09 -6.54
CA LYS A 190 -29.71 3.62 -7.45
C LYS A 190 -29.82 2.10 -7.41
N LEU A 191 -28.68 1.39 -7.45
CA LEU A 191 -28.65 -0.07 -7.36
C LEU A 191 -29.21 -0.56 -6.01
N ALA A 192 -28.86 0.08 -4.92
CA ALA A 192 -29.33 -0.25 -3.57
C ALA A 192 -30.85 -0.04 -3.41
N SER A 193 -31.42 0.97 -4.10
CA SER A 193 -32.88 1.25 -4.04
C SER A 193 -33.73 0.42 -5.02
N GLY A 194 -33.11 -0.40 -5.86
CA GLY A 194 -33.81 -1.12 -6.92
C GLY A 194 -34.38 -0.22 -8.03
N SER A 195 -33.98 1.03 -8.08
CA SER A 195 -34.43 2.03 -9.06
C SER A 195 -33.51 1.98 -10.29
N MET A 196 -33.73 0.99 -11.18
CA MET A 196 -33.20 0.99 -12.54
C MET A 196 -34.26 1.49 -13.52
#